data_598932f0a5fb7f4c3d76e5a34689c37e
#
_entry.id   598932f0a5fb7f4c3d76e5a34689c37e
#
_cell.length_a   1.000
_cell.length_b   1.000
_cell.length_c   1.000
_cell.angle_alpha   90.00
_cell.angle_beta   90.00
_cell.angle_gamma   90.00
#
_symmetry.space_group_name_H-M   'P 1'
#
loop_
_entity.id
_entity.type
_entity.pdbx_description
1 polymer ?
#
loop_
_entity_poly.entity_id
_entity_poly.type
_entity_poly.pdbx_seq_one_letter_code
_entity_poly.pdbx_strand_id
1 'polypeptide(L)'
;MRTHPTTIAFHTDRAAQAPLIWAQLAIWDVFAWLPPDDTTLNLLVHCPVPAGRDLDTVLAAVRRLVERHDSLHTVYVDTPDGPVQRVLGDGEIPLRVHEIGDRGVDEAAADVGEALRGPWFDIGADLPLRVAVLTVDGEPRTVLLAASHMAVDGWSFTIVRGDLVNLLQDPPIVVEPGQQPVERLEYETSAIGLRREAKALGYWAKHLHGMPTRMIERIRGDRPPHLEWGLIQSPALALACNALAGRFGVPPATVLLGAVTLQLAAYTGEREAVLRMIVSTRFRPASRGLVGAFNENALFRLDFGGDAAPDETVEGLLRRAADAALAAYAHCEYNPRKLDAMFTEVALARGVTPDGYCFFNDTRYALLDQTAPATGAGEDLACRVQAALPATKLLSPVIDRLPKDANFFMFLLDLHDTAELMLCVEHGFFGARGPLDFLAGLERLAVRAAVDPATTTRELYRACG
;
A
#
# COMPACT_ATOMS: atom_id res chain seq x y z
N MET A 1 30.87 15.29 -2.60
CA MET A 1 30.06 15.05 -1.40
C MET A 1 30.97 14.59 -0.28
N ARG A 2 30.94 15.22 0.90
CA ARG A 2 31.66 14.79 2.11
C ARG A 2 30.65 14.17 3.06
N THR A 3 30.99 13.03 3.68
CA THR A 3 30.06 12.31 4.57
C THR A 3 30.71 12.18 5.95
N HIS A 4 29.94 12.51 6.98
CA HIS A 4 30.35 12.39 8.39
C HIS A 4 29.36 11.47 9.11
N PRO A 5 29.80 10.28 9.59
CA PRO A 5 28.96 9.45 10.46
C PRO A 5 28.81 10.12 11.82
N THR A 6 27.62 10.01 12.39
CA THR A 6 27.33 10.43 13.76
C THR A 6 26.28 9.51 14.36
N THR A 7 26.04 9.58 15.66
CA THR A 7 24.96 8.86 16.33
C THR A 7 24.14 9.83 17.16
N ILE A 8 22.87 9.50 17.38
CA ILE A 8 21.97 10.23 18.27
C ILE A 8 21.50 9.26 19.34
N ALA A 9 21.89 9.49 20.58
CA ALA A 9 21.35 8.74 21.71
C ALA A 9 19.89 9.13 21.95
N PHE A 10 19.05 8.13 22.22
CA PHE A 10 17.66 8.31 22.66
C PHE A 10 17.41 7.59 23.98
N HIS A 11 16.44 8.05 24.75
CA HIS A 11 16.01 7.45 25.99
C HIS A 11 14.50 7.61 26.18
N THR A 12 13.82 6.52 26.61
CA THR A 12 12.39 6.50 26.92
C THR A 12 12.08 5.50 28.02
N ASP A 13 11.10 5.80 28.86
CA ASP A 13 10.63 4.91 29.95
C ASP A 13 9.69 3.79 29.44
N ARG A 14 9.48 3.67 28.14
CA ARG A 14 8.52 2.73 27.53
C ARG A 14 9.14 1.41 27.04
N ALA A 15 10.20 0.92 27.69
CA ALA A 15 10.73 -0.41 27.38
C ALA A 15 9.67 -1.49 27.63
N ALA A 16 9.44 -2.35 26.63
CA ALA A 16 8.42 -3.40 26.72
C ALA A 16 8.77 -4.60 25.83
N GLN A 17 8.21 -5.77 26.12
CA GLN A 17 8.23 -6.92 25.24
C GLN A 17 6.83 -7.52 25.17
N ALA A 18 6.35 -7.82 23.96
CA ALA A 18 5.01 -8.36 23.72
C ALA A 18 4.99 -9.20 22.44
N PRO A 19 4.01 -10.11 22.25
CA PRO A 19 3.75 -10.74 20.96
C PRO A 19 3.55 -9.70 19.86
N LEU A 20 3.71 -10.11 18.59
CA LEU A 20 3.38 -9.27 17.44
C LEU A 20 1.86 -9.07 17.35
N ILE A 21 1.43 -7.89 16.96
CA ILE A 21 0.05 -7.62 16.55
C ILE A 21 -0.22 -8.25 15.19
N TRP A 22 -1.49 -8.40 14.82
CA TRP A 22 -1.89 -9.12 13.60
C TRP A 22 -1.21 -8.58 12.35
N ALA A 23 -1.19 -7.27 12.16
CA ALA A 23 -0.54 -6.67 10.99
C ALA A 23 0.98 -6.87 10.97
N GLN A 24 1.64 -6.85 12.15
CA GLN A 24 3.06 -7.18 12.24
C GLN A 24 3.31 -8.67 11.91
N LEU A 25 2.43 -9.58 12.34
CA LEU A 25 2.52 -11.01 11.98
C LEU A 25 2.45 -11.20 10.46
N ALA A 26 1.56 -10.48 9.77
CA ALA A 26 1.45 -10.56 8.31
C ALA A 26 2.77 -10.17 7.62
N ILE A 27 3.42 -9.09 8.07
CA ILE A 27 4.71 -8.66 7.51
C ILE A 27 5.85 -9.57 7.95
N TRP A 28 5.85 -10.05 9.21
CA TRP A 28 6.84 -11.01 9.70
C TRP A 28 6.87 -12.29 8.86
N ASP A 29 5.69 -12.84 8.55
CA ASP A 29 5.59 -14.05 7.73
C ASP A 29 6.06 -13.79 6.28
N VAL A 30 5.92 -12.57 5.75
CA VAL A 30 6.54 -12.16 4.48
C VAL A 30 8.07 -12.13 4.59
N PHE A 31 8.65 -11.54 5.65
CA PHE A 31 10.09 -11.55 5.87
C PHE A 31 10.68 -12.96 5.95
N ALA A 32 9.93 -13.91 6.54
CA ALA A 32 10.40 -15.29 6.72
C ALA A 32 10.64 -16.06 5.40
N TRP A 33 9.97 -15.70 4.30
CA TRP A 33 10.15 -16.34 3.00
C TRP A 33 10.89 -15.47 1.97
N LEU A 34 11.16 -14.19 2.26
CA LEU A 34 12.04 -13.37 1.42
C LEU A 34 13.50 -13.85 1.53
N PRO A 35 14.30 -13.73 0.46
CA PRO A 35 15.74 -13.92 0.56
C PRO A 35 16.36 -13.01 1.63
N PRO A 36 17.44 -13.46 2.31
CA PRO A 36 18.07 -12.69 3.39
C PRO A 36 18.61 -11.32 2.97
N ASP A 37 18.83 -11.10 1.68
CA ASP A 37 19.31 -9.84 1.09
C ASP A 37 18.22 -9.01 0.40
N ASP A 38 16.96 -9.44 0.49
CA ASP A 38 15.84 -8.73 -0.11
C ASP A 38 15.54 -7.43 0.64
N THR A 39 15.54 -6.33 -0.08
CA THR A 39 15.31 -4.98 0.45
C THR A 39 14.01 -4.36 -0.05
N THR A 40 13.12 -5.17 -0.63
CA THR A 40 11.81 -4.72 -1.16
C THR A 40 10.96 -4.04 -0.07
N LEU A 41 11.08 -4.53 1.16
CA LEU A 41 10.35 -4.02 2.32
C LEU A 41 11.09 -2.90 3.09
N ASN A 42 12.14 -2.31 2.51
CA ASN A 42 12.75 -1.09 3.02
C ASN A 42 12.06 0.12 2.39
N LEU A 43 11.44 0.92 3.21
CA LEU A 43 10.72 2.13 2.81
C LEU A 43 11.59 3.37 3.00
N LEU A 44 11.34 4.43 2.21
CA LEU A 44 12.09 5.69 2.25
C LEU A 44 11.14 6.87 2.25
N VAL A 45 11.41 7.87 3.08
CA VAL A 45 10.71 9.16 3.08
C VAL A 45 11.68 10.32 3.12
N HIS A 46 11.33 11.40 2.44
CA HIS A 46 12.07 12.67 2.37
C HIS A 46 11.32 13.72 3.19
N CYS A 47 12.02 14.37 4.12
CA CYS A 47 11.47 15.42 4.96
C CYS A 47 12.28 16.72 4.73
N PRO A 48 11.73 17.73 4.06
CA PRO A 48 12.42 18.99 3.87
C PRO A 48 12.64 19.69 5.21
N VAL A 49 13.79 20.32 5.37
CA VAL A 49 14.13 21.13 6.54
C VAL A 49 13.84 22.60 6.25
N PRO A 50 13.05 23.30 7.10
CA PRO A 50 12.84 24.73 6.95
C PRO A 50 14.16 25.52 7.02
N ALA A 51 14.26 26.59 6.23
CA ALA A 51 15.44 27.44 6.23
C ALA A 51 15.76 28.02 7.62
N GLY A 52 17.04 28.18 7.93
CA GLY A 52 17.51 28.75 9.19
C GLY A 52 17.54 27.78 10.37
N ARG A 53 17.35 26.48 10.12
CA ARG A 53 17.57 25.43 11.14
C ARG A 53 19.02 24.98 11.09
N ASP A 54 19.68 24.96 12.23
CA ASP A 54 21.00 24.37 12.37
C ASP A 54 20.94 22.83 12.52
N LEU A 55 22.10 22.20 12.41
CA LEU A 55 22.19 20.75 12.48
C LEU A 55 21.77 20.22 13.86
N ASP A 56 22.12 20.91 14.95
CA ASP A 56 21.78 20.46 16.32
C ASP A 56 20.26 20.45 16.53
N THR A 57 19.55 21.43 15.99
CA THR A 57 18.08 21.47 15.98
C THR A 57 17.49 20.27 15.22
N VAL A 58 18.06 19.93 14.06
CA VAL A 58 17.60 18.78 13.26
C VAL A 58 17.88 17.47 14.01
N LEU A 59 19.04 17.30 14.60
CA LEU A 59 19.39 16.10 15.39
C LEU A 59 18.49 15.95 16.61
N ALA A 60 18.17 17.06 17.30
CA ALA A 60 17.22 17.05 18.42
C ALA A 60 15.80 16.70 17.98
N ALA A 61 15.36 17.16 16.81
CA ALA A 61 14.04 16.81 16.24
C ALA A 61 13.96 15.32 15.89
N VAL A 62 15.00 14.75 15.25
CA VAL A 62 15.08 13.31 14.95
C VAL A 62 15.07 12.47 16.23
N ARG A 63 15.80 12.86 17.26
CA ARG A 63 15.76 12.18 18.57
C ARG A 63 14.35 12.15 19.15
N ARG A 64 13.68 13.28 19.23
CA ARG A 64 12.30 13.39 19.73
C ARG A 64 11.30 12.58 18.90
N LEU A 65 11.50 12.52 17.58
CA LEU A 65 10.68 11.69 16.70
C LEU A 65 10.80 10.21 17.06
N VAL A 66 12.02 9.71 17.27
CA VAL A 66 12.25 8.30 17.65
C VAL A 66 11.70 8.04 19.05
N GLU A 67 12.00 8.87 20.03
CA GLU A 67 11.46 8.77 21.40
C GLU A 67 9.93 8.79 21.47
N ARG A 68 9.27 9.39 20.46
CA ARG A 68 7.81 9.48 20.36
C ARG A 68 7.16 8.20 19.89
N HIS A 69 7.76 7.47 18.96
CA HIS A 69 7.17 6.34 18.24
C HIS A 69 7.92 5.05 18.55
N ASP A 70 7.34 4.21 19.40
CA ASP A 70 7.95 2.96 19.86
C ASP A 70 8.40 2.06 18.71
N SER A 71 7.65 2.01 17.59
CA SER A 71 8.03 1.20 16.45
C SER A 71 9.38 1.57 15.82
N LEU A 72 9.84 2.84 15.97
CA LEU A 72 11.12 3.28 15.42
C LEU A 72 12.33 2.84 16.26
N HIS A 73 12.10 2.35 17.47
CA HIS A 73 13.11 1.78 18.35
C HIS A 73 12.74 0.39 18.89
N THR A 74 12.00 -0.38 18.05
CA THR A 74 11.59 -1.76 18.34
C THR A 74 12.41 -2.72 17.50
N VAL A 75 12.92 -3.80 18.10
CA VAL A 75 13.47 -4.96 17.41
C VAL A 75 12.48 -6.12 17.45
N TYR A 76 12.55 -7.01 16.46
CA TYR A 76 11.59 -8.10 16.28
C TYR A 76 12.33 -9.42 16.33
N VAL A 77 12.07 -10.23 17.34
CA VAL A 77 12.87 -11.42 17.67
C VAL A 77 12.00 -12.67 17.62
N ASP A 78 12.52 -13.72 16.95
CA ASP A 78 11.88 -15.03 17.03
C ASP A 78 12.18 -15.69 18.39
N THR A 79 11.16 -16.31 18.98
CA THR A 79 11.28 -17.05 20.23
C THR A 79 10.58 -18.41 20.13
N PRO A 80 10.88 -19.38 21.02
CA PRO A 80 10.19 -20.66 21.03
C PRO A 80 8.66 -20.55 21.12
N ASP A 81 8.14 -19.48 21.71
CA ASP A 81 6.71 -19.22 21.87
C ASP A 81 6.13 -18.37 20.72
N GLY A 82 6.94 -18.05 19.70
CA GLY A 82 6.60 -17.22 18.55
C GLY A 82 7.31 -15.88 18.55
N PRO A 83 7.14 -15.09 17.46
CA PRO A 83 7.83 -13.81 17.32
C PRO A 83 7.30 -12.75 18.28
N VAL A 84 8.20 -11.94 18.79
CA VAL A 84 7.91 -10.84 19.73
C VAL A 84 8.46 -9.51 19.23
N GLN A 85 7.79 -8.44 19.58
CA GLN A 85 8.28 -7.08 19.47
C GLN A 85 8.93 -6.69 20.82
N ARG A 86 10.16 -6.17 20.77
CA ARG A 86 10.90 -5.67 21.93
C ARG A 86 11.17 -4.19 21.72
N VAL A 87 10.45 -3.36 22.46
CA VAL A 87 10.65 -1.90 22.50
C VAL A 87 11.86 -1.61 23.37
N LEU A 88 12.85 -0.91 22.83
CA LEU A 88 14.07 -0.55 23.55
C LEU A 88 13.86 0.75 24.33
N GLY A 89 14.29 0.79 25.61
CA GLY A 89 14.22 2.00 26.44
C GLY A 89 15.31 3.02 26.12
N ASP A 90 16.42 2.55 25.56
CA ASP A 90 17.58 3.38 25.20
C ASP A 90 18.33 2.77 24.02
N GLY A 91 19.13 3.58 23.34
CA GLY A 91 19.94 3.16 22.20
C GLY A 91 20.55 4.32 21.44
N GLU A 92 21.17 3.98 20.32
CA GLU A 92 21.79 4.95 19.43
C GLU A 92 21.22 4.82 18.01
N ILE A 93 20.81 5.94 17.41
CA ILE A 93 20.33 6.03 16.04
C ILE A 93 21.54 6.30 15.15
N PRO A 94 21.90 5.40 14.22
CA PRO A 94 22.97 5.66 13.25
C PRO A 94 22.50 6.74 12.26
N LEU A 95 23.31 7.79 12.11
CA LEU A 95 23.01 8.92 11.23
C LEU A 95 24.23 9.28 10.39
N ARG A 96 23.99 9.75 9.16
CA ARG A 96 25.04 10.29 8.28
C ARG A 96 24.67 11.71 7.85
N VAL A 97 25.62 12.62 8.01
CA VAL A 97 25.51 13.99 7.46
C VAL A 97 26.29 14.04 6.16
N HIS A 98 25.61 14.48 5.09
CA HIS A 98 26.20 14.58 3.74
C HIS A 98 26.23 16.04 3.31
N GLU A 99 27.43 16.61 3.24
CA GLU A 99 27.65 17.92 2.58
C GLU A 99 27.66 17.72 1.05
N ILE A 100 26.62 18.22 0.39
CA ILE A 100 26.40 17.96 -1.05
C ILE A 100 27.03 18.99 -1.98
N GLY A 101 27.48 20.15 -1.46
CA GLY A 101 28.09 21.22 -2.26
C GLY A 101 27.11 21.74 -3.33
N ASP A 102 27.60 21.90 -4.55
CA ASP A 102 26.83 22.47 -5.69
C ASP A 102 25.82 21.48 -6.32
N ARG A 103 25.69 20.25 -5.83
CA ARG A 103 24.70 19.29 -6.34
C ARG A 103 23.28 19.75 -6.02
N GLY A 104 22.34 19.48 -6.93
CA GLY A 104 20.91 19.64 -6.66
C GLY A 104 20.47 18.78 -5.47
N VAL A 105 19.67 19.37 -4.57
CA VAL A 105 19.18 18.66 -3.36
C VAL A 105 18.38 17.41 -3.73
N ASP A 106 17.51 17.49 -4.72
CA ASP A 106 16.67 16.37 -5.15
C ASP A 106 17.50 15.23 -5.76
N GLU A 107 18.50 15.56 -6.58
CA GLU A 107 19.44 14.58 -7.17
C GLU A 107 20.25 13.87 -6.06
N ALA A 108 20.80 14.64 -5.13
CA ALA A 108 21.56 14.08 -4.02
C ALA A 108 20.68 13.25 -3.09
N ALA A 109 19.43 13.68 -2.86
CA ALA A 109 18.47 12.96 -2.05
C ALA A 109 18.06 11.61 -2.67
N ALA A 110 17.93 11.54 -3.99
CA ALA A 110 17.67 10.29 -4.69
C ALA A 110 18.83 9.30 -4.49
N ASP A 111 20.09 9.71 -4.75
CA ASP A 111 21.26 8.84 -4.62
C ASP A 111 21.51 8.39 -3.17
N VAL A 112 21.48 9.35 -2.22
CA VAL A 112 21.69 9.03 -0.79
C VAL A 112 20.54 8.21 -0.25
N GLY A 113 19.30 8.48 -0.68
CA GLY A 113 18.12 7.73 -0.29
C GLY A 113 18.21 6.26 -0.72
N GLU A 114 18.61 5.99 -1.97
CA GLU A 114 18.83 4.62 -2.44
C GLU A 114 19.96 3.92 -1.66
N ALA A 115 21.07 4.62 -1.41
CA ALA A 115 22.17 4.07 -0.61
C ALA A 115 21.76 3.81 0.86
N LEU A 116 20.83 4.59 1.41
CA LEU A 116 20.31 4.43 2.77
C LEU A 116 19.33 3.25 2.88
N ARG A 117 18.46 3.11 1.88
CA ARG A 117 17.44 2.06 1.78
C ARG A 117 18.00 0.72 1.34
N GLY A 118 19.07 0.73 0.53
CA GLY A 118 19.61 -0.45 -0.12
C GLY A 118 20.07 -1.58 0.81
N PRO A 119 20.77 -1.35 1.93
CA PRO A 119 21.17 -2.42 2.82
C PRO A 119 20.00 -3.08 3.54
N TRP A 120 20.05 -4.41 3.70
CA TRP A 120 19.07 -5.16 4.48
C TRP A 120 19.06 -4.72 5.96
N PHE A 121 17.88 -4.78 6.61
CA PHE A 121 17.74 -4.58 8.05
C PHE A 121 17.75 -5.94 8.75
N ASP A 122 18.69 -6.16 9.66
CA ASP A 122 18.55 -7.24 10.65
C ASP A 122 17.51 -6.81 11.70
N ILE A 123 16.24 -7.11 11.42
CA ILE A 123 15.12 -6.67 12.28
C ILE A 123 15.20 -7.22 13.70
N GLY A 124 16.03 -8.26 13.94
CA GLY A 124 16.24 -8.82 15.28
C GLY A 124 17.32 -8.12 16.09
N ALA A 125 18.23 -7.39 15.43
CA ALA A 125 19.40 -6.76 16.05
C ALA A 125 19.50 -5.26 15.77
N ASP A 126 19.17 -4.82 14.56
CA ASP A 126 19.27 -3.42 14.15
C ASP A 126 18.02 -2.63 14.56
N LEU A 127 18.21 -1.34 14.89
CA LEU A 127 17.08 -0.42 14.86
C LEU A 127 16.46 -0.40 13.46
N PRO A 128 15.12 -0.41 13.34
CA PRO A 128 14.45 -0.47 12.04
C PRO A 128 14.45 0.87 11.29
N LEU A 129 15.39 1.74 11.60
CA LEU A 129 15.51 3.11 11.08
C LEU A 129 16.96 3.45 10.77
N ARG A 130 17.21 4.06 9.60
CA ARG A 130 18.46 4.73 9.24
C ARG A 130 18.16 6.15 8.84
N VAL A 131 19.04 7.08 9.18
CA VAL A 131 18.83 8.51 8.97
C VAL A 131 20.00 9.10 8.19
N ALA A 132 19.70 9.99 7.23
CA ALA A 132 20.69 10.86 6.62
C ALA A 132 20.18 12.31 6.61
N VAL A 133 21.11 13.26 6.79
CA VAL A 133 20.84 14.69 6.66
C VAL A 133 21.70 15.23 5.52
N LEU A 134 21.08 15.88 4.54
CA LEU A 134 21.79 16.58 3.48
C LEU A 134 21.98 18.04 3.85
N THR A 135 23.22 18.54 3.72
CA THR A 135 23.58 19.92 4.01
C THR A 135 24.20 20.59 2.79
N VAL A 136 23.97 21.91 2.66
CA VAL A 136 24.60 22.80 1.71
C VAL A 136 25.24 23.92 2.50
N ASP A 137 26.54 24.10 2.37
CA ASP A 137 27.34 25.08 3.17
C ASP A 137 27.11 24.94 4.68
N GLY A 138 26.96 23.69 5.15
CA GLY A 138 26.70 23.38 6.55
C GLY A 138 25.23 23.53 6.98
N GLU A 139 24.35 24.10 6.15
CA GLU A 139 22.93 24.26 6.45
C GLU A 139 22.14 23.00 6.07
N PRO A 140 21.36 22.38 6.98
CA PRO A 140 20.49 21.25 6.66
C PRO A 140 19.40 21.63 5.65
N ARG A 141 19.18 20.80 4.63
CA ARG A 141 18.17 20.99 3.58
C ARG A 141 17.08 19.93 3.61
N THR A 142 17.46 18.68 3.87
CA THR A 142 16.50 17.58 3.94
C THR A 142 16.99 16.49 4.88
N VAL A 143 16.06 15.83 5.55
CA VAL A 143 16.27 14.59 6.30
C VAL A 143 15.70 13.44 5.48
N LEU A 144 16.47 12.40 5.30
CA LEU A 144 16.08 11.14 4.68
C LEU A 144 15.94 10.09 5.77
N LEU A 145 14.80 9.40 5.79
CA LEU A 145 14.52 8.31 6.73
C LEU A 145 14.25 7.04 5.92
N ALA A 146 15.12 6.04 6.07
CA ALA A 146 14.84 4.69 5.56
C ALA A 146 14.43 3.80 6.74
N ALA A 147 13.31 3.09 6.61
CA ALA A 147 12.83 2.23 7.68
C ALA A 147 12.35 0.87 7.14
N SER A 148 12.48 -0.16 7.99
CA SER A 148 11.92 -1.48 7.72
C SER A 148 10.39 -1.43 7.75
N HIS A 149 9.73 -2.14 6.82
CA HIS A 149 8.27 -2.27 6.81
C HIS A 149 7.71 -2.96 8.07
N MET A 150 8.55 -3.66 8.85
CA MET A 150 8.15 -4.16 10.17
C MET A 150 7.77 -3.03 11.13
N ALA A 151 8.47 -1.89 11.04
CA ALA A 151 8.27 -0.74 11.92
C ALA A 151 7.32 0.32 11.37
N VAL A 152 7.14 0.38 10.05
CA VAL A 152 6.33 1.41 9.39
C VAL A 152 5.58 0.87 8.19
N ASP A 153 4.44 1.45 7.89
CA ASP A 153 3.75 1.32 6.61
C ASP A 153 3.68 2.69 5.91
N GLY A 154 3.09 2.75 4.73
CA GLY A 154 2.98 4.00 3.98
C GLY A 154 2.23 5.10 4.74
N TRP A 155 1.16 4.75 5.50
CA TRP A 155 0.45 5.70 6.34
C TRP A 155 1.32 6.23 7.48
N SER A 156 2.09 5.35 8.12
CA SER A 156 3.04 5.73 9.17
C SER A 156 4.03 6.78 8.70
N PHE A 157 4.50 6.69 7.46
CA PHE A 157 5.42 7.70 6.92
C PHE A 157 4.77 9.08 6.76
N THR A 158 3.45 9.17 6.53
CA THR A 158 2.78 10.49 6.54
C THR A 158 2.78 11.08 7.93
N ILE A 159 2.59 10.26 8.97
CA ILE A 159 2.65 10.69 10.37
C ILE A 159 4.08 11.10 10.75
N VAL A 160 5.06 10.23 10.50
CA VAL A 160 6.48 10.46 10.79
C VAL A 160 6.99 11.73 10.13
N ARG A 161 6.65 11.95 8.84
CA ARG A 161 6.99 13.17 8.12
C ARG A 161 6.33 14.40 8.73
N GLY A 162 5.02 14.32 9.02
CA GLY A 162 4.27 15.42 9.65
C GLY A 162 4.84 15.79 11.02
N ASP A 163 5.12 14.80 11.85
CA ASP A 163 5.71 15.01 13.18
C ASP A 163 7.12 15.62 13.11
N LEU A 164 7.97 15.16 12.18
CA LEU A 164 9.29 15.75 12.00
C LEU A 164 9.19 17.21 11.52
N VAL A 165 8.30 17.51 10.56
CA VAL A 165 8.05 18.88 10.10
C VAL A 165 7.56 19.77 11.25
N ASN A 166 6.68 19.27 12.11
CA ASN A 166 6.19 19.98 13.28
C ASN A 166 7.30 20.24 14.31
N LEU A 167 8.15 19.24 14.57
CA LEU A 167 9.28 19.36 15.49
C LEU A 167 10.35 20.35 15.00
N LEU A 168 10.43 20.58 13.69
CA LEU A 168 11.32 21.55 13.05
C LEU A 168 10.74 22.96 12.97
N GLN A 169 9.50 23.23 13.45
CA GLN A 169 8.96 24.60 13.54
C GLN A 169 9.65 25.42 14.65
N ASP A 170 9.43 26.72 14.65
CA ASP A 170 9.92 27.64 15.69
C ASP A 170 8.78 28.51 16.23
N PRO A 171 8.29 28.26 17.43
CA PRO A 171 8.68 27.15 18.34
C PRO A 171 8.22 25.80 17.80
N PRO A 172 8.85 24.67 18.24
CA PRO A 172 8.45 23.32 17.86
C PRO A 172 6.99 23.05 18.25
N ILE A 173 6.24 22.44 17.32
CA ILE A 173 4.88 21.98 17.58
C ILE A 173 4.95 20.55 18.09
N VAL A 174 4.59 20.33 19.35
CA VAL A 174 4.54 19.00 19.96
C VAL A 174 3.10 18.51 19.96
N VAL A 175 2.85 17.42 19.26
CA VAL A 175 1.57 16.71 19.22
C VAL A 175 1.67 15.51 20.17
N GLU A 176 0.62 15.19 20.93
CA GLU A 176 0.61 14.01 21.79
C GLU A 176 0.80 12.73 20.96
N PRO A 177 1.58 11.74 21.47
CA PRO A 177 1.77 10.47 20.77
C PRO A 177 0.44 9.75 20.63
N GLY A 178 0.23 9.11 19.47
CA GLY A 178 -0.88 8.19 19.27
C GLY A 178 -0.69 6.88 20.03
N GLN A 179 -1.65 5.97 19.91
CA GLN A 179 -1.53 4.60 20.39
C GLN A 179 -0.24 3.95 19.87
N GLN A 180 0.43 3.15 20.71
CA GLN A 180 1.62 2.41 20.33
C GLN A 180 1.28 0.96 19.92
N PRO A 181 2.13 0.27 19.12
CA PRO A 181 1.85 -1.10 18.68
C PRO A 181 1.58 -2.10 19.82
N VAL A 182 2.33 -2.01 20.92
CA VAL A 182 2.11 -2.90 22.09
C VAL A 182 0.72 -2.69 22.70
N GLU A 183 0.24 -1.45 22.78
CA GLU A 183 -1.09 -1.12 23.30
C GLU A 183 -2.22 -1.64 22.39
N ARG A 184 -1.95 -1.78 21.10
CA ARG A 184 -2.92 -2.37 20.16
C ARG A 184 -3.23 -3.82 20.50
N LEU A 185 -2.32 -4.55 21.07
CA LEU A 185 -2.48 -5.95 21.47
C LEU A 185 -3.64 -6.14 22.48
N GLU A 186 -3.83 -5.18 23.39
CA GLU A 186 -4.94 -5.21 24.34
C GLU A 186 -6.30 -5.28 23.63
N TYR A 187 -6.41 -4.54 22.53
CA TYR A 187 -7.64 -4.60 21.72
C TYR A 187 -7.75 -5.93 20.99
N GLU A 188 -6.70 -6.42 20.33
CA GLU A 188 -6.73 -7.64 19.51
C GLU A 188 -7.06 -8.88 20.38
N THR A 189 -6.57 -8.90 21.63
CA THR A 189 -6.85 -9.97 22.61
C THR A 189 -8.16 -9.79 23.38
N SER A 190 -8.80 -8.62 23.28
CA SER A 190 -10.07 -8.35 23.94
C SER A 190 -11.23 -9.17 23.36
N ALA A 191 -12.31 -9.33 24.15
CA ALA A 191 -13.53 -9.94 23.65
C ALA A 191 -14.13 -9.24 22.41
N ILE A 192 -13.85 -7.93 22.22
CA ILE A 192 -14.28 -7.17 21.04
C ILE A 192 -13.42 -7.55 19.84
N GLY A 193 -12.10 -7.54 19.99
CA GLY A 193 -11.14 -7.92 18.94
C GLY A 193 -11.38 -9.34 18.44
N LEU A 194 -11.48 -10.32 19.38
CA LEU A 194 -11.75 -11.72 19.04
C LEU A 194 -13.10 -11.94 18.34
N ARG A 195 -14.14 -11.17 18.69
CA ARG A 195 -15.40 -11.23 17.96
C ARG A 195 -15.30 -10.66 16.55
N ARG A 196 -14.49 -9.62 16.34
CA ARG A 196 -14.22 -9.08 15.00
C ARG A 196 -13.42 -10.04 14.16
N GLU A 197 -12.38 -10.64 14.72
CA GLU A 197 -11.60 -11.71 14.08
C GLU A 197 -12.50 -12.84 13.61
N ALA A 198 -13.35 -13.37 14.49
CA ALA A 198 -14.27 -14.46 14.15
C ALA A 198 -15.23 -14.08 13.01
N LYS A 199 -15.75 -12.84 12.98
CA LYS A 199 -16.58 -12.36 11.87
C LYS A 199 -15.79 -12.22 10.57
N ALA A 200 -14.57 -11.71 10.63
CA ALA A 200 -13.71 -11.57 9.47
C ALA A 200 -13.35 -12.94 8.88
N LEU A 201 -12.91 -13.88 9.70
CA LEU A 201 -12.61 -15.24 9.25
C LEU A 201 -13.87 -15.97 8.73
N GLY A 202 -15.03 -15.76 9.33
CA GLY A 202 -16.31 -16.30 8.82
C GLY A 202 -16.69 -15.72 7.45
N TYR A 203 -16.42 -14.44 7.21
CA TYR A 203 -16.59 -13.81 5.90
C TYR A 203 -15.65 -14.43 4.84
N TRP A 204 -14.36 -14.60 5.16
CA TRP A 204 -13.40 -15.27 4.29
C TRP A 204 -13.79 -16.70 3.98
N ALA A 205 -14.15 -17.51 5.00
CA ALA A 205 -14.58 -18.90 4.85
C ALA A 205 -15.75 -19.04 3.87
N LYS A 206 -16.74 -18.15 3.97
CA LYS A 206 -17.91 -18.14 3.06
C LYS A 206 -17.51 -17.97 1.59
N HIS A 207 -16.44 -17.24 1.31
CA HIS A 207 -16.05 -16.90 -0.05
C HIS A 207 -14.96 -17.81 -0.64
N LEU A 208 -14.07 -18.37 0.21
CA LEU A 208 -12.90 -19.16 -0.22
C LEU A 208 -13.24 -20.34 -1.11
N HIS A 209 -14.32 -21.09 -0.78
CA HIS A 209 -14.70 -22.27 -1.56
C HIS A 209 -15.14 -21.95 -3.00
N GLY A 210 -15.70 -20.77 -3.22
CA GLY A 210 -16.19 -20.32 -4.51
C GLY A 210 -15.23 -19.42 -5.30
N MET A 211 -14.02 -19.16 -4.80
CA MET A 211 -13.06 -18.29 -5.50
C MET A 211 -12.61 -18.90 -6.83
N PRO A 212 -12.42 -18.10 -7.89
CA PRO A 212 -11.83 -18.55 -9.14
C PRO A 212 -10.47 -19.18 -8.91
N THR A 213 -10.19 -20.33 -9.57
CA THR A 213 -8.94 -21.05 -9.39
C THR A 213 -7.73 -20.19 -9.73
N ARG A 214 -7.80 -19.40 -10.81
CA ARG A 214 -6.72 -18.48 -11.23
C ARG A 214 -6.37 -17.40 -10.20
N MET A 215 -7.30 -17.08 -9.28
CA MET A 215 -7.08 -16.07 -8.23
C MET A 215 -6.39 -16.64 -7.00
N ILE A 216 -6.31 -17.97 -6.87
CA ILE A 216 -5.78 -18.67 -5.70
C ILE A 216 -4.68 -19.67 -6.02
N GLU A 217 -4.47 -20.01 -7.30
CA GLU A 217 -3.46 -20.96 -7.74
C GLU A 217 -2.17 -20.27 -8.15
N ARG A 218 -1.03 -20.86 -7.76
CA ARG A 218 0.26 -20.49 -8.32
C ARG A 218 0.30 -20.92 -9.79
N ILE A 219 0.48 -19.97 -10.69
CA ILE A 219 0.63 -20.25 -12.13
C ILE A 219 2.03 -20.79 -12.44
N ARG A 220 2.99 -20.51 -11.57
CA ARG A 220 4.39 -20.88 -11.72
C ARG A 220 4.64 -22.37 -11.43
N GLY A 221 5.43 -22.99 -12.30
CA GLY A 221 6.16 -24.21 -11.95
C GLY A 221 7.40 -23.90 -11.08
N ASP A 222 8.39 -24.81 -11.05
CA ASP A 222 9.65 -24.67 -10.29
C ASP A 222 10.60 -23.56 -10.79
N ARG A 223 10.16 -22.68 -11.71
CA ARG A 223 10.95 -21.58 -12.26
C ARG A 223 10.76 -20.30 -11.44
N PRO A 224 11.78 -19.41 -11.36
CA PRO A 224 11.62 -18.08 -10.80
C PRO A 224 10.46 -17.33 -11.48
N PRO A 225 9.75 -16.46 -10.75
CA PRO A 225 8.68 -15.66 -11.33
C PRO A 225 9.19 -14.81 -12.48
N HIS A 226 8.48 -14.85 -13.60
CA HIS A 226 8.68 -13.89 -14.66
C HIS A 226 7.56 -12.85 -14.55
N LEU A 227 7.85 -11.72 -13.90
CA LEU A 227 6.92 -10.64 -13.68
C LEU A 227 7.12 -9.54 -14.71
N GLU A 228 6.02 -9.06 -15.25
CA GLU A 228 5.98 -7.95 -16.18
C GLU A 228 5.36 -6.73 -15.51
N TRP A 229 5.94 -5.56 -15.78
CA TRP A 229 5.48 -4.31 -15.22
C TRP A 229 4.92 -3.39 -16.30
N GLY A 230 3.82 -2.72 -15.97
CA GLY A 230 3.24 -1.64 -16.73
C GLY A 230 2.90 -0.46 -15.84
N LEU A 231 3.02 0.74 -16.38
CA LEU A 231 2.62 1.99 -15.75
C LEU A 231 1.75 2.76 -16.75
N ILE A 232 0.61 3.26 -16.30
CA ILE A 232 -0.21 4.22 -17.03
C ILE A 232 -0.23 5.55 -16.27
N GLN A 233 -0.05 6.64 -17.00
CA GLN A 233 -0.33 8.00 -16.58
C GLN A 233 -1.40 8.56 -17.50
N SER A 234 -2.64 8.71 -17.00
CA SER A 234 -3.80 9.08 -17.84
C SER A 234 -4.67 10.16 -17.21
N PRO A 235 -4.67 11.37 -17.75
CA PRO A 235 -5.67 12.38 -17.40
C PRO A 235 -7.09 11.97 -17.78
N ALA A 236 -7.27 11.23 -18.88
CA ALA A 236 -8.58 10.77 -19.35
C ALA A 236 -9.21 9.77 -18.36
N LEU A 237 -8.42 8.82 -17.84
CA LEU A 237 -8.86 7.86 -16.83
C LEU A 237 -9.24 8.58 -15.52
N ALA A 238 -8.46 9.57 -15.08
CA ALA A 238 -8.77 10.36 -13.89
C ALA A 238 -10.12 11.10 -14.07
N LEU A 239 -10.30 11.80 -15.19
CA LEU A 239 -11.56 12.48 -15.52
C LEU A 239 -12.74 11.52 -15.51
N ALA A 240 -12.62 10.35 -16.14
CA ALA A 240 -13.67 9.33 -16.20
C ALA A 240 -14.02 8.80 -14.80
N CYS A 241 -13.04 8.42 -14.00
CA CYS A 241 -13.26 7.93 -12.64
C CYS A 241 -13.90 8.98 -11.73
N ASN A 242 -13.42 10.22 -11.77
CA ASN A 242 -13.96 11.31 -10.95
C ASN A 242 -15.38 11.70 -11.39
N ALA A 243 -15.68 11.68 -12.70
CA ALA A 243 -17.03 11.96 -13.21
C ALA A 243 -18.04 10.88 -12.79
N LEU A 244 -17.68 9.59 -12.89
CA LEU A 244 -18.52 8.48 -12.43
C LEU A 244 -18.72 8.53 -10.92
N ALA A 245 -17.65 8.81 -10.17
CA ALA A 245 -17.69 8.95 -8.71
C ALA A 245 -18.66 10.06 -8.27
N GLY A 246 -18.53 11.24 -8.86
CA GLY A 246 -19.44 12.38 -8.59
C GLY A 246 -20.88 12.12 -9.01
N ARG A 247 -21.09 11.43 -10.15
CA ARG A 247 -22.42 11.11 -10.67
C ARG A 247 -23.18 10.13 -9.77
N PHE A 248 -22.52 9.10 -9.27
CA PHE A 248 -23.16 8.01 -8.52
C PHE A 248 -22.93 8.06 -7.03
N GLY A 249 -22.20 9.07 -6.53
CA GLY A 249 -21.95 9.27 -5.09
C GLY A 249 -21.08 8.19 -4.46
N VAL A 250 -20.09 7.67 -5.21
CA VAL A 250 -19.13 6.66 -4.73
C VAL A 250 -17.71 7.24 -4.75
N PRO A 251 -16.78 6.71 -3.92
CA PRO A 251 -15.38 7.13 -4.00
C PRO A 251 -14.75 6.82 -5.37
N PRO A 252 -13.86 7.65 -5.92
CA PRO A 252 -13.17 7.37 -7.19
C PRO A 252 -12.40 6.03 -7.20
N ALA A 253 -11.79 5.64 -6.08
CA ALA A 253 -11.16 4.33 -5.95
C ALA A 253 -12.15 3.16 -6.10
N THR A 254 -13.41 3.34 -5.69
CA THR A 254 -14.46 2.32 -5.88
C THR A 254 -14.82 2.15 -7.35
N VAL A 255 -14.83 3.25 -8.12
CA VAL A 255 -15.01 3.18 -9.59
C VAL A 255 -13.90 2.34 -10.19
N LEU A 256 -12.66 2.61 -9.79
CA LEU A 256 -11.49 1.88 -10.27
C LEU A 256 -11.53 0.40 -9.86
N LEU A 257 -11.89 0.08 -8.61
CA LEU A 257 -12.07 -1.31 -8.16
C LEU A 257 -13.11 -2.07 -8.99
N GLY A 258 -14.24 -1.44 -9.28
CA GLY A 258 -15.27 -2.02 -10.15
C GLY A 258 -14.76 -2.28 -11.56
N ALA A 259 -14.05 -1.32 -12.16
CA ALA A 259 -13.47 -1.44 -13.47
C ALA A 259 -12.36 -2.51 -13.55
N VAL A 260 -11.43 -2.51 -12.57
CA VAL A 260 -10.34 -3.50 -12.49
C VAL A 260 -10.90 -4.92 -12.36
N THR A 261 -11.87 -5.14 -11.48
CA THR A 261 -12.45 -6.48 -11.30
C THR A 261 -13.23 -6.95 -12.52
N LEU A 262 -13.98 -6.06 -13.16
CA LEU A 262 -14.69 -6.40 -14.41
C LEU A 262 -13.72 -6.84 -15.52
N GLN A 263 -12.65 -6.07 -15.71
CA GLN A 263 -11.66 -6.38 -16.73
C GLN A 263 -10.82 -7.60 -16.36
N LEU A 264 -10.49 -7.79 -15.09
CA LEU A 264 -9.78 -8.97 -14.60
C LEU A 264 -10.59 -10.25 -14.87
N ALA A 265 -11.90 -10.24 -14.56
CA ALA A 265 -12.80 -11.33 -14.90
C ALA A 265 -12.85 -11.61 -16.41
N ALA A 266 -12.96 -10.57 -17.24
CA ALA A 266 -12.97 -10.72 -18.68
C ALA A 266 -11.64 -11.27 -19.24
N TYR A 267 -10.50 -10.82 -18.74
CA TYR A 267 -9.18 -11.27 -19.19
C TYR A 267 -8.86 -12.71 -18.78
N THR A 268 -9.32 -13.14 -17.62
CA THR A 268 -9.14 -14.51 -17.12
C THR A 268 -10.21 -15.48 -17.65
N GLY A 269 -11.29 -14.95 -18.26
CA GLY A 269 -12.44 -15.75 -18.69
C GLY A 269 -13.32 -16.23 -17.54
N GLU A 270 -13.15 -15.65 -16.36
CA GLU A 270 -13.92 -15.98 -15.16
C GLU A 270 -15.21 -15.15 -15.09
N ARG A 271 -16.24 -15.70 -14.44
CA ARG A 271 -17.50 -14.97 -14.21
C ARG A 271 -17.44 -13.98 -13.05
N GLU A 272 -16.38 -14.01 -12.29
CA GLU A 272 -16.16 -13.19 -11.12
C GLU A 272 -14.68 -12.86 -10.96
N ALA A 273 -14.39 -11.80 -10.22
CA ALA A 273 -13.02 -11.48 -9.82
C ALA A 273 -12.91 -11.20 -8.33
N VAL A 274 -11.77 -11.56 -7.80
CA VAL A 274 -11.41 -11.39 -6.39
C VAL A 274 -10.10 -10.63 -6.30
N LEU A 275 -10.07 -9.62 -5.43
CA LEU A 275 -8.86 -8.87 -5.09
C LEU A 275 -8.64 -8.93 -3.57
N ARG A 276 -7.38 -9.07 -3.16
CA ARG A 276 -6.93 -8.72 -1.81
C ARG A 276 -6.59 -7.23 -1.81
N MET A 277 -7.41 -6.42 -1.16
CA MET A 277 -7.08 -5.00 -0.95
C MET A 277 -6.15 -4.89 0.25
N ILE A 278 -5.04 -4.16 0.08
CA ILE A 278 -4.19 -3.80 1.21
C ILE A 278 -4.83 -2.59 1.90
N VAL A 279 -5.23 -2.77 3.16
CA VAL A 279 -6.04 -1.80 3.91
C VAL A 279 -5.37 -1.46 5.22
N SER A 280 -5.22 -0.16 5.50
CA SER A 280 -4.83 0.30 6.82
C SER A 280 -5.96 0.07 7.83
N THR A 281 -5.68 -0.60 8.94
CA THR A 281 -6.67 -0.91 10.00
C THR A 281 -6.82 0.21 11.05
N ARG A 282 -6.45 1.46 10.70
CA ARG A 282 -6.56 2.65 11.57
C ARG A 282 -7.96 3.23 11.64
N PHE A 283 -8.98 2.38 11.71
CA PHE A 283 -10.39 2.81 11.72
C PHE A 283 -10.82 3.50 13.02
N ARG A 284 -10.07 3.31 14.12
CA ARG A 284 -10.42 3.91 15.41
C ARG A 284 -9.68 5.21 15.62
N PRO A 285 -10.31 6.19 16.32
CA PRO A 285 -9.62 7.44 16.63
C PRO A 285 -8.27 7.24 17.32
N ALA A 286 -8.18 6.31 18.27
CA ALA A 286 -6.94 6.01 18.99
C ALA A 286 -5.79 5.50 18.07
N SER A 287 -6.11 4.75 17.02
CA SER A 287 -5.11 4.18 16.13
C SER A 287 -4.75 5.08 14.93
N ARG A 288 -5.43 6.23 14.73
CA ARG A 288 -5.13 7.12 13.59
C ARG A 288 -3.71 7.66 13.58
N GLY A 289 -3.18 7.98 14.77
CA GLY A 289 -1.81 8.47 14.95
C GLY A 289 -0.78 7.39 15.21
N LEU A 290 -1.15 6.09 15.10
CA LEU A 290 -0.23 4.99 15.35
C LEU A 290 0.79 4.86 14.21
N VAL A 291 2.07 4.84 14.58
CA VAL A 291 3.18 4.48 13.69
C VAL A 291 3.52 3.01 13.89
N GLY A 292 3.53 2.24 12.80
CA GLY A 292 3.74 0.79 12.82
C GLY A 292 3.35 0.14 11.50
N ALA A 293 3.61 -1.15 11.33
CA ALA A 293 2.97 -1.96 10.31
C ALA A 293 1.51 -2.20 10.71
N PHE A 294 0.56 -1.63 9.96
CA PHE A 294 -0.86 -1.61 10.30
C PHE A 294 -1.77 -1.90 9.10
N ASN A 295 -1.21 -2.58 8.11
CA ASN A 295 -1.94 -3.00 6.92
C ASN A 295 -2.38 -4.45 7.04
N GLU A 296 -3.60 -4.73 6.61
CA GLU A 296 -4.19 -6.05 6.51
C GLU A 296 -4.78 -6.28 5.12
N ASN A 297 -4.98 -7.55 4.76
CA ASN A 297 -5.62 -7.91 3.52
C ASN A 297 -7.14 -7.98 3.69
N ALA A 298 -7.88 -7.25 2.86
CA ALA A 298 -9.34 -7.28 2.82
C ALA A 298 -9.83 -7.97 1.54
N LEU A 299 -10.84 -8.81 1.65
CA LEU A 299 -11.40 -9.53 0.52
C LEU A 299 -12.42 -8.67 -0.22
N PHE A 300 -12.10 -8.27 -1.44
CA PHE A 300 -13.02 -7.62 -2.38
C PHE A 300 -13.42 -8.61 -3.48
N ARG A 301 -14.71 -8.81 -3.71
CA ARG A 301 -15.23 -9.77 -4.70
C ARG A 301 -16.43 -9.20 -5.42
N LEU A 302 -16.43 -9.32 -6.76
CA LEU A 302 -17.58 -9.04 -7.61
C LEU A 302 -17.87 -10.25 -8.50
N ASP A 303 -19.14 -10.67 -8.54
CA ASP A 303 -19.67 -11.70 -9.45
C ASP A 303 -20.45 -10.99 -10.59
N PHE A 304 -20.09 -11.26 -11.81
CA PHE A 304 -20.70 -10.69 -13.02
C PHE A 304 -21.73 -11.66 -13.66
N GLY A 305 -21.95 -12.84 -13.04
CA GLY A 305 -23.03 -13.77 -13.38
C GLY A 305 -22.91 -14.49 -14.71
N GLY A 306 -21.87 -14.24 -15.49
CA GLY A 306 -21.69 -14.81 -16.82
C GLY A 306 -22.77 -14.38 -17.84
N ASP A 307 -22.94 -15.15 -18.93
CA ASP A 307 -23.89 -14.84 -20.02
C ASP A 307 -25.38 -14.86 -19.61
N ALA A 308 -25.70 -15.55 -18.53
CA ALA A 308 -27.08 -15.71 -18.02
C ALA A 308 -27.50 -14.61 -17.03
N ALA A 309 -26.57 -13.76 -16.56
CA ALA A 309 -26.91 -12.69 -15.65
C ALA A 309 -27.79 -11.62 -16.32
N PRO A 310 -28.73 -11.00 -15.59
CA PRO A 310 -29.44 -9.83 -16.09
C PRO A 310 -28.44 -8.73 -16.43
N ASP A 311 -28.74 -8.01 -17.53
CA ASP A 311 -27.88 -6.90 -17.92
C ASP A 311 -27.98 -5.77 -16.91
N GLU A 312 -26.84 -5.33 -16.41
CA GLU A 312 -26.73 -4.38 -15.31
C GLU A 312 -26.19 -3.03 -15.82
N THR A 313 -26.70 -1.94 -15.29
CA THR A 313 -26.18 -0.59 -15.58
C THR A 313 -24.84 -0.36 -14.89
N VAL A 314 -24.05 0.61 -15.37
CA VAL A 314 -22.84 1.08 -14.70
C VAL A 314 -23.13 1.51 -13.25
N GLU A 315 -24.27 2.16 -13.00
CA GLU A 315 -24.70 2.52 -11.63
C GLU A 315 -24.84 1.28 -10.74
N GLY A 316 -25.51 0.24 -11.22
CA GLY A 316 -25.68 -1.02 -10.48
C GLY A 316 -24.35 -1.65 -10.13
N LEU A 317 -23.43 -1.75 -11.09
CA LEU A 317 -22.06 -2.23 -10.88
C LEU A 317 -21.34 -1.42 -9.79
N LEU A 318 -21.37 -0.08 -9.86
CA LEU A 318 -20.65 0.77 -8.92
C LEU A 318 -21.25 0.74 -7.51
N ARG A 319 -22.58 0.58 -7.37
CA ARG A 319 -23.23 0.34 -6.08
C ARG A 319 -22.78 -0.98 -5.46
N ARG A 320 -22.77 -2.08 -6.24
CA ARG A 320 -22.24 -3.36 -5.75
C ARG A 320 -20.76 -3.30 -5.41
N ALA A 321 -19.96 -2.56 -6.18
CA ALA A 321 -18.56 -2.34 -5.86
C ALA A 321 -18.39 -1.56 -4.54
N ALA A 322 -19.24 -0.56 -4.26
CA ALA A 322 -19.25 0.16 -3.01
C ALA A 322 -19.63 -0.75 -1.83
N ASP A 323 -20.67 -1.56 -1.98
CA ASP A 323 -21.08 -2.52 -0.95
C ASP A 323 -19.99 -3.57 -0.68
N ALA A 324 -19.34 -4.09 -1.74
CA ALA A 324 -18.24 -5.04 -1.62
C ALA A 324 -17.01 -4.42 -0.93
N ALA A 325 -16.66 -3.16 -1.25
CA ALA A 325 -15.57 -2.45 -0.58
C ALA A 325 -15.88 -2.22 0.90
N LEU A 326 -17.10 -1.81 1.23
CA LEU A 326 -17.53 -1.64 2.62
C LEU A 326 -17.49 -2.97 3.39
N ALA A 327 -17.95 -4.06 2.77
CA ALA A 327 -17.87 -5.40 3.37
C ALA A 327 -16.40 -5.83 3.59
N ALA A 328 -15.51 -5.57 2.63
CA ALA A 328 -14.09 -5.86 2.76
C ALA A 328 -13.46 -5.11 3.93
N TYR A 329 -13.68 -3.79 4.05
CA TYR A 329 -13.20 -2.99 5.18
C TYR A 329 -13.77 -3.46 6.54
N ALA A 330 -15.01 -3.91 6.58
CA ALA A 330 -15.64 -4.41 7.81
C ALA A 330 -15.06 -5.75 8.29
N HIS A 331 -14.38 -6.52 7.42
CA HIS A 331 -13.89 -7.86 7.66
C HIS A 331 -12.38 -8.04 7.41
N CYS A 332 -11.58 -6.98 7.64
CA CYS A 332 -10.12 -7.03 7.46
C CYS A 332 -9.32 -7.09 8.77
N GLU A 333 -9.96 -7.18 9.95
CA GLU A 333 -9.26 -7.31 11.23
C GLU A 333 -9.26 -8.78 11.69
N TYR A 334 -8.15 -9.50 11.52
CA TYR A 334 -8.00 -10.91 11.88
C TYR A 334 -6.53 -11.31 12.04
N ASN A 335 -6.27 -12.44 12.71
CA ASN A 335 -4.94 -13.04 12.74
C ASN A 335 -4.61 -13.66 11.37
N PRO A 336 -3.58 -13.18 10.65
CA PRO A 336 -3.26 -13.63 9.30
C PRO A 336 -2.95 -15.13 9.23
N ARG A 337 -2.30 -15.71 10.24
CA ARG A 337 -1.95 -17.14 10.27
C ARG A 337 -3.18 -18.04 10.32
N LYS A 338 -4.29 -17.59 10.96
CA LYS A 338 -5.55 -18.32 10.94
C LYS A 338 -6.19 -18.31 9.55
N LEU A 339 -6.10 -17.17 8.85
CA LEU A 339 -6.56 -17.08 7.47
C LEU A 339 -5.73 -17.94 6.54
N ASP A 340 -4.41 -17.93 6.66
CA ASP A 340 -3.50 -18.70 5.81
C ASP A 340 -3.69 -20.22 5.99
N ALA A 341 -3.93 -20.68 7.22
CA ALA A 341 -4.29 -22.06 7.49
C ALA A 341 -5.59 -22.47 6.77
N MET A 342 -6.64 -21.63 6.90
CA MET A 342 -7.93 -21.84 6.24
C MET A 342 -7.78 -21.83 4.71
N PHE A 343 -7.00 -20.88 4.18
CA PHE A 343 -6.74 -20.76 2.75
C PHE A 343 -6.03 -22.00 2.21
N THR A 344 -5.00 -22.48 2.92
CA THR A 344 -4.26 -23.69 2.58
C THR A 344 -5.16 -24.91 2.55
N GLU A 345 -6.01 -25.13 3.57
CA GLU A 345 -6.97 -26.24 3.62
C GLU A 345 -7.91 -26.25 2.41
N VAL A 346 -8.48 -25.08 2.08
CA VAL A 346 -9.40 -24.96 0.94
C VAL A 346 -8.69 -25.20 -0.39
N ALA A 347 -7.50 -24.64 -0.58
CA ALA A 347 -6.75 -24.81 -1.81
C ALA A 347 -6.33 -26.26 -2.02
N LEU A 348 -5.86 -26.96 -0.98
CA LEU A 348 -5.54 -28.39 -1.02
C LEU A 348 -6.77 -29.25 -1.29
N ALA A 349 -7.91 -28.95 -0.66
CA ALA A 349 -9.18 -29.66 -0.93
C ALA A 349 -9.65 -29.50 -2.38
N ARG A 350 -9.34 -28.39 -3.02
CA ARG A 350 -9.62 -28.10 -4.44
C ARG A 350 -8.54 -28.62 -5.40
N GLY A 351 -7.42 -29.13 -4.89
CA GLY A 351 -6.31 -29.66 -5.69
C GLY A 351 -5.50 -28.57 -6.41
N VAL A 352 -5.35 -27.37 -5.79
CA VAL A 352 -4.56 -26.26 -6.33
C VAL A 352 -3.39 -25.90 -5.41
N THR A 353 -2.36 -25.26 -5.95
CA THR A 353 -1.23 -24.73 -5.16
C THR A 353 -1.59 -23.37 -4.57
N PRO A 354 -1.62 -23.21 -3.23
CA PRO A 354 -2.25 -22.06 -2.58
C PRO A 354 -1.29 -20.88 -2.39
N ASP A 355 -0.75 -20.30 -3.45
CA ASP A 355 0.15 -19.15 -3.30
C ASP A 355 0.16 -18.15 -4.48
N GLY A 356 -0.93 -18.10 -5.19
CA GLY A 356 -1.19 -17.09 -6.20
C GLY A 356 -2.31 -16.15 -5.78
N TYR A 357 -2.06 -14.84 -5.75
CA TYR A 357 -3.03 -13.85 -5.31
C TYR A 357 -3.12 -12.68 -6.27
N CYS A 358 -4.31 -12.05 -6.30
CA CYS A 358 -4.55 -10.79 -6.99
C CYS A 358 -4.67 -9.67 -5.95
N PHE A 359 -3.74 -8.70 -5.98
CA PHE A 359 -3.69 -7.60 -5.02
C PHE A 359 -4.08 -6.27 -5.64
N PHE A 360 -4.70 -5.43 -4.80
CA PHE A 360 -4.93 -4.02 -5.07
C PHE A 360 -4.46 -3.18 -3.88
N ASN A 361 -3.53 -2.26 -4.12
CA ASN A 361 -2.94 -1.39 -3.11
C ASN A 361 -3.17 0.09 -3.47
N ASP A 362 -4.01 0.77 -2.72
CA ASP A 362 -4.18 2.23 -2.83
C ASP A 362 -3.12 2.90 -1.95
N THR A 363 -2.07 3.43 -2.57
CA THR A 363 -0.92 4.04 -1.88
C THR A 363 -1.00 5.56 -1.78
N ARG A 364 -2.16 6.17 -2.04
CA ARG A 364 -2.37 7.62 -2.02
C ARG A 364 -2.48 8.23 -0.61
N TYR A 365 -1.81 7.67 0.37
CA TYR A 365 -1.94 8.09 1.78
C TYR A 365 -1.67 9.58 2.01
N ALA A 366 -0.71 10.16 1.29
CA ALA A 366 -0.37 11.58 1.37
C ALA A 366 -1.35 12.49 0.62
N LEU A 367 -2.26 11.92 -0.19
CA LEU A 367 -3.17 12.66 -1.09
C LEU A 367 -4.64 12.52 -0.67
N LEU A 368 -4.94 11.74 0.37
CA LEU A 368 -6.33 11.43 0.78
C LEU A 368 -7.13 12.67 1.23
N ASP A 369 -6.46 13.72 1.66
CA ASP A 369 -7.10 14.99 2.03
C ASP A 369 -7.39 15.92 0.83
N GLN A 370 -6.95 15.54 -0.37
CA GLN A 370 -7.23 16.29 -1.59
C GLN A 370 -8.67 15.98 -2.04
N THR A 371 -9.50 17.01 -2.07
CA THR A 371 -10.84 16.91 -2.64
C THR A 371 -10.72 16.64 -4.14
N ALA A 372 -11.46 15.62 -4.63
CA ALA A 372 -11.53 15.37 -6.06
C ALA A 372 -11.93 16.65 -6.81
N PRO A 373 -11.29 16.96 -7.94
CA PRO A 373 -11.62 18.13 -8.72
C PRO A 373 -13.10 18.08 -9.13
N ALA A 374 -13.79 19.22 -9.05
CA ALA A 374 -15.17 19.31 -9.48
C ALA A 374 -15.26 19.00 -10.98
N THR A 375 -15.77 17.83 -11.31
CA THR A 375 -16.00 17.43 -12.71
C THR A 375 -17.33 18.02 -13.17
N GLY A 376 -17.31 18.91 -14.16
CA GLY A 376 -18.51 19.40 -14.82
C GLY A 376 -19.37 18.24 -15.36
N ALA A 377 -20.69 18.38 -15.31
CA ALA A 377 -21.61 17.38 -15.86
C ALA A 377 -22.02 17.76 -17.30
N GLY A 378 -22.27 16.76 -18.18
CA GLY A 378 -22.93 16.96 -19.45
C GLY A 378 -22.03 16.76 -20.69
N GLU A 379 -22.44 17.33 -21.81
CA GLU A 379 -21.75 17.24 -23.14
C GLU A 379 -20.28 17.65 -23.12
N ASP A 380 -19.89 18.46 -22.14
CA ASP A 380 -18.51 18.86 -21.91
C ASP A 380 -17.58 17.70 -21.50
N LEU A 381 -18.08 16.66 -20.79
CA LEU A 381 -17.24 15.54 -20.34
C LEU A 381 -16.66 14.75 -21.51
N ALA A 382 -17.45 14.43 -22.52
CA ALA A 382 -16.98 13.68 -23.68
C ALA A 382 -15.88 14.44 -24.45
N CYS A 383 -16.05 15.75 -24.63
CA CYS A 383 -15.04 16.61 -25.27
C CYS A 383 -13.75 16.68 -24.41
N ARG A 384 -13.89 16.85 -23.11
CA ARG A 384 -12.74 16.92 -22.18
C ARG A 384 -11.96 15.61 -22.15
N VAL A 385 -12.65 14.47 -22.08
CA VAL A 385 -12.01 13.15 -22.11
C VAL A 385 -11.31 12.93 -23.45
N GLN A 386 -11.94 13.25 -24.58
CA GLN A 386 -11.32 13.14 -25.90
C GLN A 386 -10.08 14.02 -26.04
N ALA A 387 -10.11 15.23 -25.50
CA ALA A 387 -8.95 16.12 -25.47
C ALA A 387 -7.82 15.61 -24.58
N ALA A 388 -8.14 14.85 -23.52
CA ALA A 388 -7.17 14.32 -22.55
C ALA A 388 -6.50 13.01 -23.02
N LEU A 389 -7.17 12.18 -23.82
CA LEU A 389 -6.64 10.90 -24.30
C LEU A 389 -5.23 10.96 -24.91
N PRO A 390 -4.88 11.96 -25.76
CA PRO A 390 -3.54 12.02 -26.34
C PRO A 390 -2.41 12.26 -25.34
N ALA A 391 -2.73 12.69 -24.12
CA ALA A 391 -1.75 12.89 -23.06
C ALA A 391 -1.46 11.60 -22.24
N THR A 392 -2.21 10.52 -22.50
CA THR A 392 -1.99 9.23 -21.85
C THR A 392 -0.62 8.65 -22.23
N LYS A 393 0.10 8.18 -21.22
CA LYS A 393 1.40 7.52 -21.39
C LYS A 393 1.31 6.10 -20.83
N LEU A 394 1.79 5.15 -21.63
CA LEU A 394 1.98 3.75 -21.24
C LEU A 394 3.48 3.47 -21.20
N LEU A 395 4.00 3.03 -20.08
CA LEU A 395 5.42 2.84 -19.82
C LEU A 395 5.67 1.42 -19.28
N SER A 396 6.81 0.85 -19.64
CA SER A 396 7.29 -0.43 -19.09
C SER A 396 8.49 -0.15 -18.17
N PRO A 397 8.25 0.12 -16.88
CA PRO A 397 9.36 0.35 -15.96
C PRO A 397 10.14 -0.96 -15.73
N VAL A 398 11.46 -0.84 -15.63
CA VAL A 398 12.31 -1.94 -15.16
C VAL A 398 12.37 -1.85 -13.65
N ILE A 399 11.79 -2.84 -12.96
CA ILE A 399 11.75 -2.88 -11.50
C ILE A 399 12.35 -4.19 -11.04
N ASP A 400 13.49 -4.12 -10.37
CA ASP A 400 14.20 -5.31 -9.85
C ASP A 400 13.57 -5.87 -8.57
N ARG A 401 12.63 -5.14 -7.98
CA ARG A 401 11.93 -5.53 -6.74
C ARG A 401 10.59 -6.15 -7.08
N LEU A 402 10.39 -7.38 -6.64
CA LEU A 402 9.27 -8.21 -7.09
C LEU A 402 8.37 -8.57 -5.91
N PRO A 403 7.04 -8.34 -6.01
CA PRO A 403 6.08 -9.04 -5.16
C PRO A 403 6.15 -10.53 -5.51
N LYS A 404 6.60 -11.37 -4.58
CA LYS A 404 6.88 -12.80 -4.86
C LYS A 404 5.68 -13.71 -4.65
N ASP A 405 4.59 -13.19 -4.13
CA ASP A 405 3.37 -13.89 -3.73
C ASP A 405 2.13 -13.49 -4.56
N ALA A 406 2.32 -12.75 -5.67
CA ALA A 406 1.22 -12.23 -6.46
C ALA A 406 1.27 -12.69 -7.92
N ASN A 407 0.11 -13.09 -8.47
CA ASN A 407 -0.10 -13.26 -9.91
C ASN A 407 -0.45 -11.95 -10.59
N PHE A 408 -1.08 -11.04 -9.83
CA PHE A 408 -1.53 -9.73 -10.24
C PHE A 408 -1.38 -8.77 -9.06
N PHE A 409 -0.67 -7.67 -9.24
CA PHE A 409 -0.53 -6.64 -8.21
C PHE A 409 -0.70 -5.25 -8.82
N MET A 410 -1.82 -4.61 -8.49
CA MET A 410 -2.15 -3.26 -8.93
C MET A 410 -1.86 -2.25 -7.82
N PHE A 411 -1.08 -1.22 -8.13
CA PHE A 411 -0.88 -0.06 -7.28
C PHE A 411 -1.65 1.13 -7.85
N LEU A 412 -2.42 1.79 -7.01
CA LEU A 412 -3.00 3.10 -7.28
C LEU A 412 -2.11 4.16 -6.63
N LEU A 413 -1.39 4.92 -7.47
CA LEU A 413 -0.43 5.92 -7.02
C LEU A 413 -1.05 7.33 -6.98
N ASP A 414 -1.86 7.67 -7.98
CA ASP A 414 -2.62 8.92 -8.06
C ASP A 414 -3.95 8.71 -8.80
N LEU A 415 -4.97 9.53 -8.49
CA LEU A 415 -6.27 9.56 -9.16
C LEU A 415 -6.90 10.97 -9.10
N HIS A 416 -6.08 12.01 -8.96
CA HIS A 416 -6.57 13.38 -8.89
C HIS A 416 -6.73 13.97 -10.30
N ASP A 417 -5.73 14.63 -10.85
CA ASP A 417 -5.76 15.20 -12.20
C ASP A 417 -5.26 14.20 -13.26
N THR A 418 -4.41 13.29 -12.86
CA THR A 418 -3.87 12.21 -13.70
C THR A 418 -4.00 10.91 -12.91
N ALA A 419 -4.63 9.89 -13.50
CA ALA A 419 -4.59 8.57 -12.92
C ALA A 419 -3.21 7.97 -13.16
N GLU A 420 -2.53 7.59 -12.07
CA GLU A 420 -1.26 6.89 -12.12
C GLU A 420 -1.43 5.52 -11.50
N LEU A 421 -1.38 4.49 -12.36
CA LEU A 421 -1.54 3.09 -11.96
C LEU A 421 -0.33 2.29 -12.41
N MET A 422 0.21 1.50 -11.50
CA MET A 422 1.28 0.56 -11.79
C MET A 422 0.78 -0.86 -11.60
N LEU A 423 0.98 -1.71 -12.60
CA LEU A 423 0.55 -3.11 -12.60
C LEU A 423 1.77 -4.02 -12.74
N CYS A 424 1.90 -4.95 -11.81
CA CYS A 424 2.78 -6.11 -11.92
C CYS A 424 1.92 -7.35 -12.16
N VAL A 425 2.28 -8.16 -13.15
CA VAL A 425 1.55 -9.38 -13.49
C VAL A 425 2.52 -10.51 -13.83
N GLU A 426 2.18 -11.74 -13.43
CA GLU A 426 2.90 -12.95 -13.81
C GLU A 426 2.74 -13.20 -15.31
N HIS A 427 3.84 -13.46 -16.01
CA HIS A 427 3.83 -13.77 -17.44
C HIS A 427 2.86 -14.91 -17.74
N GLY A 428 1.98 -14.69 -18.71
CA GLY A 428 0.96 -15.67 -19.10
C GLY A 428 -0.31 -15.67 -18.24
N PHE A 429 -0.39 -14.86 -17.18
CA PHE A 429 -1.61 -14.74 -16.38
C PHE A 429 -2.83 -14.31 -17.22
N PHE A 430 -2.62 -13.41 -18.17
CA PHE A 430 -3.60 -12.98 -19.16
C PHE A 430 -3.47 -13.68 -20.54
N GLY A 431 -2.79 -14.81 -20.60
CA GLY A 431 -2.46 -15.46 -21.87
C GLY A 431 -1.37 -14.70 -22.64
N ALA A 432 -1.68 -14.23 -23.85
CA ALA A 432 -0.70 -13.48 -24.68
C ALA A 432 -0.71 -11.96 -24.40
N ARG A 433 -1.59 -11.47 -23.54
CA ARG A 433 -1.71 -10.05 -23.21
C ARG A 433 -0.77 -9.70 -22.07
N GLY A 434 -0.26 -8.45 -22.06
CA GLY A 434 0.62 -7.94 -21.01
C GLY A 434 -0.06 -6.91 -20.11
N PRO A 435 0.70 -6.36 -19.12
CA PRO A 435 0.19 -5.35 -18.20
C PRO A 435 -0.23 -4.05 -18.91
N LEU A 436 0.46 -3.67 -20.01
CA LEU A 436 0.09 -2.46 -20.77
C LEU A 436 -1.25 -2.61 -21.48
N ASP A 437 -1.56 -3.81 -22.02
CA ASP A 437 -2.86 -4.08 -22.64
C ASP A 437 -3.98 -3.96 -21.61
N PHE A 438 -3.75 -4.46 -20.40
CA PHE A 438 -4.69 -4.35 -19.30
C PHE A 438 -4.92 -2.88 -18.90
N LEU A 439 -3.87 -2.10 -18.72
CA LEU A 439 -3.96 -0.70 -18.31
C LEU A 439 -4.64 0.16 -19.39
N ALA A 440 -4.31 -0.04 -20.66
CA ALA A 440 -4.99 0.63 -21.77
C ALA A 440 -6.48 0.21 -21.90
N GLY A 441 -6.77 -1.06 -21.62
CA GLY A 441 -8.14 -1.58 -21.56
C GLY A 441 -8.96 -0.91 -20.46
N LEU A 442 -8.36 -0.74 -19.28
CA LEU A 442 -8.98 -0.11 -18.12
C LEU A 442 -9.38 1.35 -18.42
N GLU A 443 -8.49 2.12 -19.09
CA GLU A 443 -8.81 3.47 -19.54
C GLU A 443 -10.02 3.47 -20.49
N ARG A 444 -9.97 2.63 -21.54
CA ARG A 444 -11.09 2.54 -22.51
C ARG A 444 -12.42 2.19 -21.84
N LEU A 445 -12.40 1.25 -20.90
CA LEU A 445 -13.58 0.81 -20.13
C LEU A 445 -14.15 1.97 -19.31
N ALA A 446 -13.33 2.64 -18.52
CA ALA A 446 -13.77 3.73 -17.65
C ALA A 446 -14.27 4.93 -18.46
N VAL A 447 -13.56 5.29 -19.53
CA VAL A 447 -13.97 6.36 -20.46
C VAL A 447 -15.32 6.04 -21.11
N ARG A 448 -15.51 4.83 -21.63
CA ARG A 448 -16.78 4.42 -22.22
C ARG A 448 -17.94 4.49 -21.22
N ALA A 449 -17.73 3.97 -20.01
CA ALA A 449 -18.73 4.02 -18.94
C ALA A 449 -19.09 5.45 -18.52
N ALA A 450 -18.14 6.39 -18.56
CA ALA A 450 -18.35 7.77 -18.17
C ALA A 450 -19.07 8.58 -19.25
N VAL A 451 -18.72 8.36 -20.52
CA VAL A 451 -19.24 9.12 -21.67
C VAL A 451 -20.61 8.60 -22.11
N ASP A 452 -20.82 7.29 -22.09
CA ASP A 452 -22.09 6.66 -22.45
C ASP A 452 -22.78 6.02 -21.22
N PRO A 453 -23.68 6.76 -20.59
CA PRO A 453 -24.40 6.28 -19.41
C PRO A 453 -25.34 5.10 -19.64
N ALA A 454 -25.70 4.83 -20.89
CA ALA A 454 -26.55 3.71 -21.25
C ALA A 454 -25.77 2.40 -21.43
N THR A 455 -24.42 2.48 -21.48
CA THR A 455 -23.55 1.29 -21.57
C THR A 455 -23.82 0.35 -20.40
N THR A 456 -23.98 -0.93 -20.69
CA THR A 456 -24.22 -1.97 -19.70
C THR A 456 -22.94 -2.66 -19.26
N THR A 457 -22.96 -3.29 -18.09
CA THR A 457 -21.84 -4.09 -17.57
C THR A 457 -21.46 -5.21 -18.55
N ARG A 458 -22.45 -5.84 -19.21
CA ARG A 458 -22.22 -6.90 -20.22
C ARG A 458 -21.49 -6.37 -21.45
N GLU A 459 -21.87 -5.18 -21.94
CA GLU A 459 -21.18 -4.55 -23.06
C GLU A 459 -19.75 -4.18 -22.72
N LEU A 460 -19.51 -3.68 -21.50
CA LEU A 460 -18.17 -3.40 -20.99
C LEU A 460 -17.34 -4.68 -20.88
N TYR A 461 -17.89 -5.75 -20.31
CA TYR A 461 -17.22 -7.05 -20.19
C TYR A 461 -16.80 -7.59 -21.56
N ARG A 462 -17.71 -7.58 -22.54
CA ARG A 462 -17.41 -8.05 -23.92
C ARG A 462 -16.37 -7.19 -24.64
N ALA A 463 -16.32 -5.90 -24.33
CA ALA A 463 -15.33 -4.99 -24.92
C ALA A 463 -13.92 -5.18 -24.34
N CYS A 464 -13.77 -5.84 -23.19
CA CYS A 464 -12.48 -6.21 -22.60
C CYS A 464 -11.88 -7.47 -23.24
N GLY A 465 -12.69 -8.41 -23.72
CA GLY A 465 -12.26 -9.66 -24.36
C GLY A 465 -11.80 -9.42 -25.78
#